data_3a6e32321129c5e6947923843bc894df
#
_entry.id   3a6e32321129c5e6947923843bc894df
#
_cell.length_a   1.000
_cell.length_b   1.000
_cell.length_c   1.000
_cell.angle_alpha   90.00
_cell.angle_beta   90.00
_cell.angle_gamma   90.00
#
_symmetry.space_group_name_H-M   'P 1'
#
loop_
_entity.id
_entity.type
_entity.pdbx_description
1 polymer ?
#
loop_
_entity_poly.entity_id
_entity_poly.type
_entity_poly.pdbx_seq_one_letter_code
_entity_poly.pdbx_strand_id
1 'polypeptide(L)'
;MVAAAADHPIRGESPATPAITVTRLGVVIGAGFLPDREVTVRITRPGESISDYVTYTSDRNGDLHAELPATALIGILQVAATDHRPDPDGQCGRIWSNTYTLTFIGG
;
A
#
# COMPACT_ATOMS: atom_id res chain seq x y z
N MET A 1 0.21 -28.86 -16.37
CA MET A 1 -0.09 -28.43 -16.42
C MET A 1 0.03 -27.89 -16.41
N VAL A 2 0.10 -27.88 -16.05
CA VAL A 2 -0.04 -27.19 -16.00
C VAL A 2 0.08 -26.66 -15.69
N ALA A 3 0.27 -26.60 -15.21
CA ALA A 3 0.14 -26.04 -15.00
C ALA A 3 0.21 -25.57 -14.72
N ALA A 4 0.46 -25.69 -14.37
CA ALA A 4 0.29 -25.16 -14.23
C ALA A 4 0.31 -24.69 -14.03
N ALA A 5 0.53 -24.80 -13.68
CA ALA A 5 0.29 -24.25 -13.62
C ALA A 5 0.38 -23.80 -13.50
N ALA A 6 0.64 -23.89 -13.21
CA ALA A 6 0.44 -23.34 -13.24
C ALA A 6 0.67 -22.85 -13.28
N ASP A 7 0.96 -22.99 -13.06
CA ASP A 7 0.87 -22.39 -13.29
C ASP A 7 0.97 -21.70 -13.48
N HIS A 8 1.00 -21.62 -13.36
CA HIS A 8 0.71 -20.80 -13.70
C HIS A 8 0.58 -19.99 -13.81
N PRO A 9 0.89 -19.81 -13.60
CA PRO A 9 0.36 -18.94 -13.84
C PRO A 9 0.44 -18.29 -14.37
N ILE A 10 0.49 -18.13 -14.34
CA ILE A 10 0.20 -17.53 -14.96
C ILE A 10 0.21 -16.92 -15.51
N ARG A 11 0.59 -16.63 -15.79
CA ARG A 11 0.25 -16.06 -16.53
C ARG A 11 0.00 -14.84 -17.03
N GLY A 12 0.25 -14.23 -17.91
CA GLY A 12 -0.42 -13.01 -18.33
C GLY A 12 -1.43 -12.47 -17.41
N GLU A 13 -1.31 -12.74 -16.22
CA GLU A 13 -2.27 -12.30 -15.27
C GLU A 13 -2.02 -10.90 -14.84
N SER A 14 -3.06 -10.23 -14.45
CA SER A 14 -2.94 -8.93 -13.84
C SER A 14 -2.08 -9.04 -12.61
N PRO A 15 -1.18 -8.08 -12.39
CA PRO A 15 -0.41 -8.09 -11.17
C PRO A 15 -1.33 -8.05 -9.96
N ALA A 16 -0.92 -8.72 -8.92
CA ALA A 16 -1.70 -8.74 -7.70
C ALA A 16 -1.83 -7.31 -7.17
N THR A 17 -3.00 -6.98 -6.66
CA THR A 17 -3.20 -5.72 -6.00
C THR A 17 -2.46 -5.74 -4.67
N PRO A 18 -1.67 -4.73 -4.37
CA PRO A 18 -1.00 -4.70 -3.07
C PRO A 18 -2.01 -4.60 -1.94
N ALA A 19 -1.65 -5.17 -0.81
CA ALA A 19 -2.50 -5.13 0.38
C ALA A 19 -1.68 -4.65 1.56
N ILE A 20 -2.28 -3.83 2.40
CA ILE A 20 -1.63 -3.31 3.60
C ILE A 20 -2.50 -3.51 4.82
N THR A 21 -1.83 -3.58 5.98
CA THR A 21 -2.43 -3.39 7.29
C THR A 21 -1.59 -2.37 8.03
N VAL A 22 -2.16 -1.76 9.05
CA VAL A 22 -1.43 -0.80 9.88
C VAL A 22 -1.58 -1.23 11.33
N THR A 23 -0.46 -1.39 12.01
CA THR A 23 -0.47 -1.81 13.40
C THR A 23 -0.81 -0.66 14.31
N ARG A 24 -1.09 -0.97 15.57
CA ARG A 24 -1.37 0.05 16.58
C ARG A 24 -0.18 0.93 16.88
N LEU A 25 1.02 0.49 16.51
CA LEU A 25 2.24 1.27 16.67
C LEU A 25 2.51 2.16 15.47
N GLY A 26 1.61 2.15 14.47
CA GLY A 26 1.77 2.99 13.29
C GLY A 26 2.71 2.41 12.26
N VAL A 27 2.85 1.09 12.21
CA VAL A 27 3.69 0.43 11.21
C VAL A 27 2.80 -0.11 10.10
N VAL A 28 3.09 0.31 8.87
CA VAL A 28 2.40 -0.20 7.68
C VAL A 28 3.10 -1.48 7.26
N ILE A 29 2.35 -2.57 7.22
CA ILE A 29 2.84 -3.85 6.76
C ILE A 29 2.11 -4.20 5.48
N GLY A 30 2.87 -4.39 4.40
CA GLY A 30 2.27 -4.60 3.11
C GLY A 30 2.95 -5.69 2.32
N ALA A 31 2.25 -6.14 1.29
CA ALA A 31 2.74 -7.15 0.37
C ALA A 31 2.10 -6.95 -0.99
N GLY A 32 2.69 -7.55 -2.02
CA GLY A 32 2.15 -7.45 -3.37
C GLY A 32 2.64 -6.24 -4.14
N PHE A 33 3.60 -5.50 -3.58
CA PHE A 33 4.22 -4.40 -4.30
C PHE A 33 5.29 -4.94 -5.26
N LEU A 34 5.69 -4.11 -6.22
CA LEU A 34 6.83 -4.45 -7.06
C LEU A 34 8.09 -4.46 -6.18
N PRO A 35 9.02 -5.39 -6.44
CA PRO A 35 10.23 -5.49 -5.61
C PRO A 35 11.14 -4.28 -5.78
N ASP A 36 11.79 -3.89 -4.70
CA ASP A 36 12.82 -2.84 -4.70
C ASP A 36 12.31 -1.55 -5.35
N ARG A 37 11.07 -1.19 -5.05
CA ARG A 37 10.41 -0.08 -5.70
C ARG A 37 10.02 0.99 -4.68
N GLU A 38 10.01 2.21 -5.14
CA GLU A 38 9.52 3.32 -4.33
C GLU A 38 8.02 3.16 -4.11
N VAL A 39 7.60 3.22 -2.85
CA VAL A 39 6.20 3.09 -2.46
C VAL A 39 5.80 4.38 -1.74
N THR A 40 4.75 5.01 -2.24
CA THR A 40 4.20 6.20 -1.61
C THR A 40 3.01 5.79 -0.74
N VAL A 41 3.07 6.16 0.53
CA VAL A 41 1.98 5.94 1.48
C VAL A 41 1.21 7.24 1.63
N ARG A 42 -0.08 7.18 1.35
CA ARG A 42 -0.98 8.33 1.51
C ARG A 42 -1.73 8.19 2.80
N ILE A 43 -1.71 9.23 3.60
CA ILE A 43 -2.42 9.31 4.87
C ILE A 43 -3.47 10.39 4.75
N THR A 44 -4.73 10.00 4.87
CA THR A 44 -5.86 10.93 4.77
C THR A 44 -6.63 10.89 6.07
N ARG A 45 -7.07 12.05 6.55
CA ARG A 45 -7.95 12.15 7.70
C ARG A 45 -9.33 12.59 7.23
N PRO A 46 -10.40 11.92 7.69
CA PRO A 46 -11.75 12.34 7.30
C PRO A 46 -11.99 13.80 7.64
N GLY A 47 -12.58 14.51 6.70
CA GLY A 47 -12.86 15.93 6.89
C GLY A 47 -11.74 16.86 6.46
N GLU A 48 -10.58 16.33 6.12
CA GLU A 48 -9.45 17.13 5.63
C GLU A 48 -9.38 17.02 4.12
N SER A 49 -9.07 18.12 3.47
CA SER A 49 -8.97 18.16 2.03
C SER A 49 -7.57 17.82 1.52
N ILE A 50 -6.59 17.73 2.42
CA ILE A 50 -5.21 17.50 2.06
C ILE A 50 -4.75 16.18 2.68
N SER A 51 -4.05 15.39 1.89
CA SER A 51 -3.45 14.14 2.37
C SER A 51 -1.95 14.35 2.56
N ASP A 52 -1.40 13.61 3.51
CA ASP A 52 0.04 13.54 3.68
C ASP A 52 0.59 12.37 2.88
N TYR A 53 1.80 12.52 2.37
CA TYR A 53 2.45 11.48 1.58
C TYR A 53 3.84 11.22 2.15
N VAL A 54 4.17 9.95 2.34
CA VAL A 54 5.50 9.55 2.83
C VAL A 54 6.01 8.45 1.92
N THR A 55 7.27 8.51 1.56
CA THR A 55 7.86 7.58 0.61
C THR A 55 8.75 6.56 1.32
N TYR A 56 8.60 5.31 0.92
CA TYR A 56 9.36 4.18 1.43
C TYR A 56 9.84 3.33 0.26
N THR A 57 10.57 2.26 0.53
CA THR A 57 11.02 1.33 -0.49
C THR A 57 10.60 -0.08 -0.11
N SER A 58 9.97 -0.79 -1.04
CA SER A 58 9.65 -2.19 -0.83
C SER A 58 10.93 -3.03 -0.89
N ASP A 59 10.87 -4.22 -0.29
CA ASP A 59 12.04 -5.11 -0.32
C ASP A 59 12.03 -5.95 -1.60
N ARG A 60 13.00 -6.86 -1.68
CA ARG A 60 13.15 -7.69 -2.88
C ARG A 60 12.00 -8.65 -3.09
N ASN A 61 11.18 -8.88 -2.08
CA ASN A 61 10.01 -9.74 -2.16
C ASN A 61 8.73 -8.95 -2.42
N GLY A 62 8.82 -7.64 -2.51
CA GLY A 62 7.64 -6.80 -2.68
C GLY A 62 6.89 -6.56 -1.38
N ASP A 63 7.52 -6.81 -0.25
CA ASP A 63 6.93 -6.54 1.06
C ASP A 63 7.30 -5.14 1.51
N LEU A 64 6.43 -4.57 2.31
CA LEU A 64 6.64 -3.23 2.86
C LEU A 64 6.55 -3.30 4.37
N HIS A 65 7.51 -2.66 5.03
CA HIS A 65 7.50 -2.47 6.47
C HIS A 65 7.91 -1.04 6.73
N ALA A 66 6.93 -0.19 7.02
CA ALA A 66 7.14 1.24 7.03
C ALA A 66 6.57 1.86 8.29
N GLU A 67 7.40 2.55 9.05
CA GLU A 67 6.96 3.25 10.24
C GLU A 67 6.46 4.62 9.85
N LEU A 68 5.21 4.90 10.19
CA LEU A 68 4.64 6.23 9.93
C LEU A 68 5.24 7.23 10.91
N PRO A 69 5.34 8.51 10.50
CA PRO A 69 5.82 9.54 11.42
C PRO A 69 4.92 9.63 12.65
N ALA A 70 5.54 9.77 13.81
CA ALA A 70 4.77 9.86 15.05
C ALA A 70 3.77 11.02 15.03
N THR A 71 4.12 12.10 14.34
CA THR A 71 3.24 13.25 14.23
C THR A 71 1.98 12.97 13.43
N ALA A 72 1.95 11.88 12.65
CA ALA A 72 0.76 11.51 11.87
C ALA A 72 -0.19 10.63 12.68
N LEU A 73 0.24 10.09 13.80
CA LEU A 73 -0.51 9.07 14.53
C LEU A 73 -1.49 9.69 15.51
N ILE A 74 -2.48 10.38 14.98
CA ILE A 74 -3.49 11.03 15.82
C ILE A 74 -4.84 10.97 15.09
N GLY A 75 -5.87 10.58 15.82
CA GLY A 75 -7.22 10.56 15.30
C GLY A 75 -7.46 9.41 14.34
N ILE A 76 -8.45 9.58 13.49
CA ILE A 76 -8.81 8.57 12.48
C ILE A 76 -7.94 8.77 11.27
N LEU A 77 -7.26 7.70 10.84
CA LEU A 77 -6.42 7.73 9.65
C LEU A 77 -6.93 6.73 8.61
N GLN A 78 -6.89 7.15 7.36
CA GLN A 78 -7.12 6.27 6.22
C GLN A 78 -5.81 6.18 5.45
N VAL A 79 -5.27 4.97 5.34
CA VAL A 79 -3.93 4.76 4.81
C VAL A 79 -4.01 3.89 3.57
N ALA A 80 -3.35 4.29 2.50
CA ALA A 80 -3.24 3.51 1.28
C ALA A 80 -1.84 3.69 0.71
N ALA A 81 -1.39 2.75 -0.10
CA ALA A 81 -0.04 2.79 -0.64
C ALA A 81 -0.02 2.38 -2.10
N THR A 82 0.91 2.95 -2.85
CA THR A 82 1.09 2.63 -4.26
C THR A 82 2.57 2.54 -4.61
N ASP A 83 2.92 1.56 -5.44
CA ASP A 83 4.27 1.45 -6.00
C ASP A 83 4.37 2.16 -7.36
N HIS A 84 3.36 2.91 -7.72
CA HIS A 84 3.30 3.71 -8.95
C HIS A 84 3.16 2.90 -10.22
N ARG A 85 2.81 1.61 -10.12
CA ARG A 85 2.44 0.84 -11.31
C ARG A 85 1.21 1.47 -11.95
N PRO A 86 1.18 1.57 -13.28
CA PRO A 86 -0.04 2.04 -13.93
C PRO A 86 -1.16 1.01 -13.74
N ASP A 87 -2.38 1.50 -13.56
CA ASP A 87 -3.55 0.65 -13.51
C ASP A 87 -3.93 0.30 -14.94
N PRO A 88 -3.88 -0.98 -15.34
CA PRO A 88 -4.20 -1.34 -16.72
C PRO A 88 -5.64 -1.06 -17.09
N ASP A 89 -6.54 -1.00 -16.13
CA ASP A 89 -7.93 -0.70 -16.38
C ASP A 89 -8.28 0.76 -16.19
N GLY A 90 -7.33 1.55 -15.66
CA GLY A 90 -7.53 2.96 -15.43
C GLY A 90 -6.84 3.79 -16.50
N GLN A 91 -7.43 4.91 -16.84
CA GLN A 91 -6.88 5.72 -17.93
C GLN A 91 -5.66 6.50 -17.53
N CYS A 92 -5.61 6.94 -16.27
CA CYS A 92 -4.51 7.76 -15.78
C CYS A 92 -4.11 7.37 -14.38
N GLY A 93 -4.63 6.27 -13.88
CA GLY A 93 -4.46 5.91 -12.48
C GLY A 93 -3.28 5.03 -12.23
N ARG A 94 -3.00 4.86 -10.96
CA ARG A 94 -2.03 3.92 -10.45
C ARG A 94 -2.75 2.87 -9.65
N ILE A 95 -2.12 1.71 -9.49
CA ILE A 95 -2.68 0.66 -8.64
C ILE A 95 -2.39 1.03 -7.20
N TRP A 96 -3.44 1.23 -6.43
CA TRP A 96 -3.36 1.49 -5.00
C TRP A 96 -3.71 0.24 -4.23
N SER A 97 -3.13 0.10 -3.05
CA SER A 97 -3.53 -0.93 -2.11
C SER A 97 -4.95 -0.65 -1.61
N ASN A 98 -5.47 -1.58 -0.81
CA ASN A 98 -6.68 -1.31 -0.05
C ASN A 98 -6.46 -0.09 0.85
N THR A 99 -7.54 0.56 1.22
CA THR A 99 -7.50 1.63 2.21
C THR A 99 -7.72 1.01 3.58
N TYR A 100 -6.77 1.23 4.48
CA TYR A 100 -6.86 0.72 5.84
C TYR A 100 -7.21 1.87 6.77
N THR A 101 -8.27 1.69 7.53
CA THR A 101 -8.76 2.73 8.44
C THR A 101 -8.51 2.30 9.88
N LEU A 102 -7.93 3.18 10.66
CA LEU A 102 -7.73 2.90 12.07
C LEU A 102 -7.78 4.21 12.85
N THR A 103 -7.93 4.08 14.17
CA THR A 103 -8.01 5.24 15.06
C THR A 103 -6.85 5.19 16.04
N PHE A 104 -6.13 6.30 16.11
CA PHE A 104 -5.11 6.50 17.13
C PHE A 104 -5.66 7.41 18.20
N ILE A 105 -5.59 6.96 19.42
CA ILE A 105 -6.00 7.77 20.58
C ILE A 105 -4.77 8.51 21.04
N GLY A 106 -4.81 9.82 20.92
CA GLY A 106 -3.67 10.65 21.26
C GLY A 106 -3.39 10.62 22.75
N GLY A 107 -2.15 10.66 23.08
CA GLY A 107 -1.70 10.70 24.44
C GLY A 107 -1.36 9.38 25.04
#